data_96b7ab6ef0c2a77405bc290a6c96818a
#
_entry.id   96b7ab6ef0c2a77405bc290a6c96818a
#
_cell.length_a   1.000
_cell.length_b   1.000
_cell.length_c   1.000
_cell.angle_alpha   90.00
_cell.angle_beta   90.00
_cell.angle_gamma   90.00
#
_symmetry.space_group_name_H-M   'P 1'
#
loop_
_entity.id
_entity.type
_entity.pdbx_description
1 polymer ?
#
loop_
_entity_poly.entity_id
_entity_poly.type
_entity_poly.pdbx_seq_one_letter_code
_entity_poly.pdbx_strand_id
1 'polypeptide(L)' 'MSLLGKKKVINPTLFNGRLASIKAVFKAAHENASTLHAEMEENVKSKSAQIESLQHDIETINARKEETRKFMENISKLI' A
#
# COMPACT_ATOMS: atom_id res chain seq x y z
N MET A 1 -49.05 -35.04 3.85
CA MET A 1 -48.01 -35.78 3.28
C MET A 1 -47.21 -35.06 2.27
N SER A 2 -47.87 -34.56 1.29
CA SER A 2 -47.15 -33.87 0.24
C SER A 2 -46.27 -32.76 0.75
N LEU A 3 -46.70 -32.11 1.78
CA LEU A 3 -45.89 -31.03 2.35
C LEU A 3 -44.55 -31.54 2.86
N LEU A 4 -44.58 -32.70 3.49
CA LEU A 4 -43.35 -33.28 3.97
C LEU A 4 -42.47 -33.69 2.83
N GLY A 5 -43.07 -34.21 1.77
CA GLY A 5 -42.32 -34.55 0.58
C GLY A 5 -41.63 -33.34 0.02
N LYS A 6 -42.34 -32.23 -0.01
CA LYS A 6 -41.77 -31.01 -0.55
C LYS A 6 -40.57 -30.51 0.23
N LYS A 7 -40.65 -30.63 1.55
CA LYS A 7 -39.54 -30.25 2.37
C LYS A 7 -38.31 -31.06 2.06
N LYS A 8 -38.53 -32.33 1.81
CA LYS A 8 -37.45 -33.24 1.58
C LYS A 8 -36.83 -33.03 0.24
N VAL A 9 -37.52 -32.32 -0.58
CA VAL A 9 -37.01 -32.07 -1.92
C VAL A 9 -36.04 -30.88 -1.93
N ILE A 10 -35.37 -30.67 -0.86
CA ILE A 10 -34.31 -29.69 -0.89
C ILE A 10 -33.24 -30.22 -1.83
N ASN A 11 -33.07 -29.53 -2.89
CA ASN A 11 -32.15 -29.95 -3.93
C ASN A 11 -30.70 -29.73 -3.46
N PRO A 12 -29.88 -30.78 -3.46
CA PRO A 12 -28.48 -30.62 -3.07
C PRO A 12 -27.74 -29.56 -3.86
N THR A 13 -28.16 -29.34 -5.10
CA THR A 13 -27.51 -28.33 -5.92
C THR A 13 -27.74 -26.91 -5.41
N LEU A 14 -28.81 -26.68 -4.65
CA LEU A 14 -29.03 -25.38 -4.03
C LEU A 14 -27.95 -25.10 -3.01
N PHE A 15 -27.58 -26.10 -2.25
CA PHE A 15 -26.52 -25.94 -1.28
C PHE A 15 -25.18 -25.76 -1.97
N ASN A 16 -24.93 -26.47 -3.07
CA ASN A 16 -23.70 -26.29 -3.82
C ASN A 16 -23.60 -24.88 -4.38
N GLY A 17 -24.71 -24.34 -4.89
CA GLY A 17 -24.72 -22.98 -5.39
C GLY A 17 -24.45 -21.96 -4.29
N ARG A 18 -25.03 -22.18 -3.13
CA ARG A 18 -24.79 -21.27 -1.99
C ARG A 18 -23.34 -21.32 -1.55
N LEU A 19 -22.80 -22.51 -1.47
CA LEU A 19 -21.39 -22.65 -1.10
C LEU A 19 -20.48 -21.98 -2.14
N ALA A 20 -20.79 -22.15 -3.41
CA ALA A 20 -20.03 -21.50 -4.46
C ALA A 20 -20.08 -19.97 -4.34
N SER A 21 -21.25 -19.44 -3.99
CA SER A 21 -21.39 -18.00 -3.77
C SER A 21 -20.55 -17.52 -2.59
N ILE A 22 -20.54 -18.27 -1.52
CA ILE A 22 -19.73 -17.94 -0.35
C ILE A 22 -18.25 -17.95 -0.71
N LYS A 23 -17.81 -18.98 -1.42
CA LYS A 23 -16.43 -19.08 -1.85
C LYS A 23 -16.04 -17.93 -2.76
N ALA A 24 -16.95 -17.51 -3.62
CA ALA A 24 -16.69 -16.39 -4.52
C ALA A 24 -16.48 -15.09 -3.75
N VAL A 25 -17.25 -14.87 -2.69
CA VAL A 25 -17.10 -13.70 -1.83
C VAL A 25 -15.72 -13.70 -1.16
N PHE A 26 -15.31 -14.84 -0.62
CA PHE A 26 -13.99 -14.93 0.01
C PHE A 26 -12.86 -14.78 -1.00
N LYS A 27 -13.03 -15.35 -2.18
CA LYS A 27 -12.04 -15.21 -3.23
C LYS A 27 -11.87 -13.75 -3.63
N ALA A 28 -13.00 -13.06 -3.82
CA ALA A 28 -12.97 -11.64 -4.16
C ALA A 28 -12.32 -10.82 -3.05
N ALA A 29 -12.64 -11.13 -1.80
CA ALA A 29 -12.04 -10.45 -0.66
C ALA A 29 -10.53 -10.65 -0.63
N HIS A 30 -10.09 -11.87 -0.89
CA HIS A 30 -8.66 -12.17 -0.93
C HIS A 30 -7.97 -11.40 -2.05
N GLU A 31 -8.55 -11.40 -3.24
CA GLU A 31 -7.99 -10.68 -4.37
C GLU A 31 -7.91 -9.18 -4.10
N ASN A 32 -8.97 -8.63 -3.52
CA ASN A 32 -8.99 -7.21 -3.19
C ASN A 32 -7.95 -6.88 -2.13
N ALA A 33 -7.82 -7.72 -1.13
CA ALA A 33 -6.80 -7.53 -0.09
C ALA A 33 -5.39 -7.63 -0.67
N SER A 34 -5.17 -8.57 -1.59
CA SER A 34 -3.87 -8.72 -2.25
C SER A 34 -3.52 -7.49 -3.06
N THR A 35 -4.49 -6.94 -3.78
CA THR A 35 -4.30 -5.72 -4.55
C THR A 35 -3.98 -4.55 -3.64
N LEU A 36 -4.71 -4.41 -2.55
CA LEU A 36 -4.46 -3.35 -1.58
C LEU A 36 -3.08 -3.47 -0.98
N HIS A 37 -2.69 -4.69 -0.63
CA HIS A 37 -1.36 -4.94 -0.06
C HIS A 37 -0.26 -4.54 -1.06
N ALA A 38 -0.43 -4.90 -2.33
CA ALA A 38 0.54 -4.55 -3.36
C ALA A 38 0.63 -3.02 -3.55
N GLU A 39 -0.50 -2.34 -3.51
CA GLU A 39 -0.53 -0.89 -3.61
C GLU A 39 0.18 -0.23 -2.43
N MET A 40 -0.01 -0.77 -1.24
CA MET A 40 0.68 -0.27 -0.05
C MET A 40 2.18 -0.48 -0.15
N GLU A 41 2.62 -1.64 -0.63
CA GLU A 41 4.04 -1.91 -0.82
C GLU A 41 4.65 -0.94 -1.82
N GLU A 42 3.96 -0.69 -2.91
CA GLU A 42 4.44 0.24 -3.93
C GLU A 42 4.52 1.65 -3.36
N ASN A 43 3.56 2.03 -2.55
CA ASN A 43 3.55 3.33 -1.90
C ASN A 43 4.75 3.48 -0.95
N VAL A 44 5.05 2.43 -0.18
CA VAL A 44 6.21 2.43 0.71
C VAL A 44 7.50 2.60 -0.09
N LYS A 45 7.64 1.89 -1.20
CA LYS A 45 8.82 2.01 -2.05
C LYS A 45 8.98 3.43 -2.58
N SER A 46 7.88 4.00 -3.05
CA SER A 46 7.89 5.37 -3.58
C SER A 46 8.33 6.37 -2.52
N LYS A 47 7.77 6.24 -1.31
CA LYS A 47 8.11 7.14 -0.23
C LYS A 47 9.54 6.95 0.25
N SER A 48 10.03 5.71 0.25
CA SER A 48 11.42 5.45 0.60
C SER A 48 12.37 6.11 -0.39
N ALA A 49 12.04 6.07 -1.68
CA ALA A 49 12.84 6.75 -2.70
C ALA A 49 12.82 8.27 -2.50
N GLN A 50 11.67 8.82 -2.12
CA GLN A 50 11.55 10.24 -1.83
C GLN A 50 12.40 10.63 -0.62
N ILE A 51 12.42 9.78 0.40
CA ILE A 51 13.24 10.01 1.59
C ILE A 51 14.72 10.02 1.22
N GLU A 52 15.18 9.08 0.41
CA GLU A 52 16.57 9.05 -0.05
C GLU A 52 16.92 10.30 -0.82
N SER A 53 16.03 10.73 -1.71
CA SER A 53 16.24 11.94 -2.49
C SER A 53 16.34 13.18 -1.59
N LEU A 54 15.45 13.26 -0.58
CA LEU A 54 15.47 14.36 0.35
C LEU A 54 16.73 14.35 1.21
N GLN A 55 17.20 13.18 1.63
CA GLN A 55 18.44 13.05 2.38
C GLN A 55 19.63 13.55 1.56
N HIS A 56 19.66 13.19 0.29
CA HIS A 56 20.71 13.66 -0.62
C HIS A 56 20.66 15.19 -0.78
N ASP A 57 19.46 15.74 -0.92
CA ASP A 57 19.28 17.19 -1.01
C ASP A 57 19.77 17.89 0.24
N ILE A 58 19.47 17.33 1.41
CA ILE A 58 19.91 17.88 2.68
C ILE A 58 21.45 17.91 2.75
N GLU A 59 22.09 16.82 2.34
CA GLU A 59 23.55 16.75 2.33
C GLU A 59 24.14 17.80 1.42
N THR A 60 23.56 17.97 0.24
CA THR A 60 24.03 18.96 -0.74
C THR A 60 23.86 20.38 -0.20
N ILE A 61 22.70 20.66 0.39
CA ILE A 61 22.43 21.99 0.95
C ILE A 61 23.36 22.27 2.14
N ASN A 62 23.59 21.28 2.99
CA ASN A 62 24.49 21.44 4.12
C ASN A 62 25.93 21.73 3.66
N ALA A 63 26.38 21.09 2.59
CA ALA A 63 27.70 21.36 2.04
C ALA A 63 27.81 22.79 1.53
N ARG A 64 26.79 23.26 0.83
CA ARG A 64 26.74 24.63 0.34
C ARG A 64 26.63 25.65 1.45
N LYS A 65 25.88 25.31 2.48
CA LYS A 65 25.75 26.14 3.65
C LYS A 65 27.12 26.33 4.30
N GLU A 66 27.91 25.29 4.39
CA GLU A 66 29.24 25.35 4.98
C GLU A 66 30.18 26.16 4.11
N GLU A 67 30.14 25.99 2.80
CA GLU A 67 30.92 26.82 1.89
C GLU A 67 30.58 28.30 2.04
N THR A 68 29.30 28.61 2.15
CA THR A 68 28.82 29.97 2.31
C THR A 68 29.29 30.53 3.64
N ARG A 69 29.27 29.75 4.70
CA ARG A 69 29.76 30.18 6.00
C ARG A 69 31.25 30.56 5.92
N LYS A 70 32.04 29.72 5.29
CA LYS A 70 33.48 30.01 5.11
C LYS A 70 33.71 31.24 4.28
N PHE A 71 32.93 31.42 3.25
CA PHE A 71 33.02 32.61 2.41
C PHE A 71 32.71 33.88 3.22
N MET A 72 31.66 33.83 4.04
CA MET A 72 31.28 34.92 4.90
C MET A 72 32.40 35.27 5.88
N GLU A 73 33.02 34.25 6.50
CA GLU A 73 34.13 34.46 7.38
C GLU A 73 35.30 35.16 6.68
N ASN A 74 35.62 34.68 5.47
CA ASN A 74 36.74 35.26 4.70
C ASN A 74 36.45 36.69 4.35
N ILE A 75 35.24 37.00 3.94
CA ILE A 75 34.88 38.39 3.60
C ILE A 75 34.95 39.28 4.82
N SER A 76 34.48 38.79 5.95
CA SER A 76 34.48 39.59 7.18
C SER A 76 35.89 39.99 7.61
N LYS A 77 36.90 39.21 7.22
CA LYS A 77 38.28 39.54 7.51
C LYS A 77 38.81 40.68 6.64
N LEU A 78 38.15 40.92 5.52
CA LEU A 78 38.55 41.96 4.56
C LEU A 78 37.94 43.33 4.89
N ILE A 79 36.93 43.32 5.71
CA ILE A 79 36.22 44.54 6.08
C ILE A 79 36.35 44.77 7.56
#